data_9794c1046bbfcd2ab8fb60157767500d
#
_entry.id   9794c1046bbfcd2ab8fb60157767500d
#
_cell.length_a   1.000
_cell.length_b   1.000
_cell.length_c   1.000
_cell.angle_alpha   90.00
_cell.angle_beta   90.00
_cell.angle_gamma   90.00
#
_symmetry.space_group_name_H-M   'P 1'
#
loop_
_entity.id
_entity.type
_entity.pdbx_description
1 polymer ?
#
loop_
_entity_poly.entity_id
_entity_poly.type
_entity_poly.pdbx_seq_one_letter_code
_entity_poly.pdbx_strand_id
1 'polypeptide(L)'
;GSGKTTVITKRIKYLIESAGVSPADILVITFTRAAAGEMQQRFRAMTPGKEYPVRFGTFHSIFYWILKTAYGQSMLRVISEEEKRGIIEQILHTMELSYENKEEIVSSIVSQVSLVKCDMMDVENYYSKDMPEHAFRELYRRLDAELKRRKLIDFDDMMVLCYELLTARPDILDKCRSLFPYIMVDEFQDSNRIQYEIFRMLANPRQNACIVGDDDQSVYGFRGARPEIMQQFRKDFSSCEIVYLGENYRSDYRIVQAATQVIEKNQTRYKKQLKAVSKEPGIVQMHTVKDEAEENECIIRRIREQYQAGIAYEKQAVLYRTNLQPRRLAYKLNQYNIPYTLSDALPNLFDHFAVRYVLDYMRIAMGDTSRATFLRIINKPSRYISRDALLEDPVDYDKLRFRLRNKESVVENLDKLMADVKMLRKLRPYPALNF
;
A
#
# COMPACT_ATOMS: atom_id res chain seq x y z
N GLY A 1 17.02 -3.78 -14.27
CA GLY A 1 17.62 -4.26 -15.50
C GLY A 1 19.06 -4.75 -15.37
N SER A 2 19.76 -4.47 -14.24
CA SER A 2 21.21 -4.79 -14.06
C SER A 2 21.50 -6.21 -13.53
N GLY A 3 20.48 -7.07 -13.38
CA GLY A 3 20.69 -8.45 -12.94
C GLY A 3 20.76 -8.65 -11.42
N LYS A 4 20.22 -7.77 -10.61
CA LYS A 4 20.18 -7.86 -9.14
C LYS A 4 19.75 -9.25 -8.64
N THR A 5 18.58 -9.72 -9.06
CA THR A 5 18.05 -11.05 -8.68
C THR A 5 18.92 -12.20 -9.16
N THR A 6 19.57 -12.05 -10.32
CA THR A 6 20.54 -13.04 -10.86
C THR A 6 21.78 -13.14 -9.96
N VAL A 7 22.25 -12.02 -9.42
CA VAL A 7 23.40 -12.01 -8.50
C VAL A 7 23.06 -12.80 -7.23
N ILE A 8 21.89 -12.58 -6.63
CA ILE A 8 21.44 -13.33 -5.44
C ILE A 8 21.39 -14.83 -5.74
N THR A 9 20.72 -15.24 -6.81
CA THR A 9 20.56 -16.66 -7.15
C THR A 9 21.90 -17.34 -7.46
N LYS A 10 22.82 -16.66 -8.16
CA LYS A 10 24.18 -17.15 -8.39
C LYS A 10 25.00 -17.22 -7.10
N ARG A 11 24.84 -16.24 -6.19
CA ARG A 11 25.52 -16.26 -4.88
C ARG A 11 25.05 -17.44 -4.03
N ILE A 12 23.76 -17.73 -4.00
CA ILE A 12 23.23 -18.92 -3.30
C ILE A 12 23.88 -20.18 -3.86
N LYS A 13 23.90 -20.34 -5.19
CA LYS A 13 24.53 -21.49 -5.84
C LYS A 13 25.98 -21.61 -5.48
N TYR A 14 26.74 -20.51 -5.53
CA TYR A 14 28.18 -20.49 -5.16
C TYR A 14 28.38 -20.90 -3.69
N LEU A 15 27.59 -20.38 -2.75
CA LEU A 15 27.70 -20.74 -1.34
C LEU A 15 27.50 -22.24 -1.12
N ILE A 16 26.53 -22.84 -1.81
CA ILE A 16 26.22 -24.26 -1.66
C ILE A 16 27.28 -25.14 -2.37
N GLU A 17 27.51 -24.87 -3.65
CA GLU A 17 28.28 -25.79 -4.50
C GLU A 17 29.82 -25.58 -4.41
N SER A 18 30.26 -24.35 -4.10
CA SER A 18 31.69 -24.01 -4.06
C SER A 18 32.21 -23.77 -2.64
N ALA A 19 31.42 -23.11 -1.79
CA ALA A 19 31.81 -22.81 -0.42
C ALA A 19 31.36 -23.86 0.60
N GLY A 20 30.58 -24.89 0.18
CA GLY A 20 30.14 -25.98 1.04
C GLY A 20 29.11 -25.59 2.13
N VAL A 21 28.44 -24.45 1.97
CA VAL A 21 27.41 -24.00 2.92
C VAL A 21 26.19 -24.91 2.82
N SER A 22 25.66 -25.32 3.97
CA SER A 22 24.40 -26.07 4.01
C SER A 22 23.25 -25.22 3.42
N PRO A 23 22.48 -25.72 2.46
CA PRO A 23 21.36 -24.97 1.88
C PRO A 23 20.32 -24.54 2.92
N ALA A 24 20.13 -25.29 4.01
CA ALA A 24 19.22 -24.98 5.09
C ALA A 24 19.65 -23.75 5.91
N ASP A 25 20.94 -23.40 5.87
CA ASP A 25 21.53 -22.28 6.59
C ASP A 25 21.32 -20.94 5.87
N ILE A 26 20.72 -20.96 4.67
CA ILE A 26 20.55 -19.79 3.82
C ILE A 26 19.11 -19.31 3.88
N LEU A 27 18.95 -18.04 4.29
CA LEU A 27 17.69 -17.31 4.28
C LEU A 27 17.73 -16.22 3.20
N VAL A 28 16.72 -16.20 2.34
CA VAL A 28 16.53 -15.17 1.30
C VAL A 28 15.22 -14.44 1.54
N ILE A 29 15.31 -13.14 1.74
CA ILE A 29 14.18 -12.28 2.02
C ILE A 29 13.91 -11.37 0.82
N THR A 30 12.65 -11.26 0.43
CA THR A 30 12.18 -10.37 -0.63
C THR A 30 11.02 -9.51 -0.12
N PHE A 31 10.66 -8.47 -0.87
CA PHE A 31 9.57 -7.57 -0.47
C PHE A 31 8.18 -8.20 -0.64
N THR A 32 7.96 -8.99 -1.72
CA THR A 32 6.66 -9.60 -2.01
C THR A 32 6.72 -11.12 -2.09
N ARG A 33 5.58 -11.78 -1.82
CA ARG A 33 5.45 -13.24 -1.97
C ARG A 33 5.70 -13.68 -3.41
N ALA A 34 5.24 -12.89 -4.39
CA ALA A 34 5.46 -13.18 -5.81
C ALA A 34 6.94 -13.17 -6.15
N ALA A 35 7.71 -12.16 -5.70
CA ALA A 35 9.15 -12.08 -5.89
C ALA A 35 9.89 -13.24 -5.22
N ALA A 36 9.47 -13.64 -4.00
CA ALA A 36 10.06 -14.82 -3.33
C ALA A 36 9.84 -16.10 -4.15
N GLY A 37 8.62 -16.32 -4.66
CA GLY A 37 8.29 -17.46 -5.51
C GLY A 37 9.06 -17.45 -6.83
N GLU A 38 9.14 -16.32 -7.50
CA GLU A 38 9.92 -16.15 -8.74
C GLU A 38 11.40 -16.43 -8.52
N MET A 39 11.99 -15.88 -7.45
CA MET A 39 13.40 -16.12 -7.13
C MET A 39 13.67 -17.60 -6.83
N GLN A 40 12.77 -18.26 -6.09
CA GLN A 40 12.87 -19.70 -5.84
C GLN A 40 12.80 -20.51 -7.15
N GLN A 41 11.89 -20.16 -8.06
CA GLN A 41 11.78 -20.84 -9.37
C GLN A 41 13.05 -20.64 -10.21
N ARG A 42 13.58 -19.41 -10.26
CA ARG A 42 14.85 -19.12 -10.96
C ARG A 42 16.03 -19.90 -10.37
N PHE A 43 16.10 -20.01 -9.05
CA PHE A 43 17.13 -20.79 -8.39
C PHE A 43 17.00 -22.29 -8.73
N ARG A 44 15.79 -22.86 -8.69
CA ARG A 44 15.54 -24.25 -9.12
C ARG A 44 15.93 -24.50 -10.57
N ALA A 45 15.62 -23.57 -11.48
CA ALA A 45 16.02 -23.68 -12.89
C ALA A 45 17.56 -23.69 -13.08
N MET A 46 18.31 -23.05 -12.18
CA MET A 46 19.78 -23.05 -12.20
C MET A 46 20.40 -24.29 -11.56
N THR A 47 19.61 -25.11 -10.86
CA THR A 47 20.06 -26.32 -10.14
C THR A 47 19.22 -27.54 -10.50
N PRO A 48 19.13 -27.90 -11.79
CA PRO A 48 18.25 -28.98 -12.25
C PRO A 48 18.57 -30.30 -11.57
N GLY A 49 17.54 -31.03 -11.15
CA GLY A 49 17.68 -32.34 -10.49
C GLY A 49 18.15 -32.28 -9.03
N LYS A 50 18.33 -31.08 -8.45
CA LYS A 50 18.72 -30.92 -7.04
C LYS A 50 17.64 -30.13 -6.30
N GLU A 51 17.18 -30.67 -5.18
CA GLU A 51 16.30 -29.95 -4.26
C GLU A 51 17.10 -29.44 -3.05
N TYR A 52 17.33 -28.13 -3.03
CA TYR A 52 18.02 -27.48 -1.94
C TYR A 52 17.01 -26.82 -0.99
N PRO A 53 17.04 -27.11 0.31
CA PRO A 53 16.10 -26.55 1.30
C PRO A 53 16.48 -25.10 1.69
N VAL A 54 16.80 -24.25 0.71
CA VAL A 54 17.00 -22.83 0.92
C VAL A 54 15.66 -22.18 1.29
N ARG A 55 15.65 -21.35 2.31
CA ARG A 55 14.42 -20.67 2.74
C ARG A 55 14.24 -19.35 2.01
N PHE A 56 13.17 -19.25 1.22
CA PHE A 56 12.73 -18.03 0.58
C PHE A 56 11.47 -17.51 1.26
N GLY A 57 11.39 -16.19 1.50
CA GLY A 57 10.21 -15.60 2.10
C GLY A 57 10.22 -14.07 2.06
N THR A 58 9.17 -13.47 2.62
CA THR A 58 9.09 -12.03 2.87
C THR A 58 9.45 -11.75 4.33
N PHE A 59 9.80 -10.50 4.67
CA PHE A 59 10.02 -10.09 6.05
C PHE A 59 8.87 -10.56 6.96
N HIS A 60 7.61 -10.26 6.59
CA HIS A 60 6.44 -10.66 7.36
C HIS A 60 6.32 -12.18 7.54
N SER A 61 6.61 -12.97 6.51
CA SER A 61 6.52 -14.43 6.61
C SER A 61 7.56 -15.01 7.58
N ILE A 62 8.75 -14.43 7.61
CA ILE A 62 9.82 -14.84 8.52
C ILE A 62 9.52 -14.40 9.95
N PHE A 63 9.08 -13.15 10.14
CA PHE A 63 8.71 -12.63 11.46
C PHE A 63 7.53 -13.40 12.07
N TYR A 64 6.51 -13.69 11.26
CA TYR A 64 5.39 -14.52 11.69
C TYR A 64 5.84 -15.91 12.07
N TRP A 65 6.76 -16.51 11.31
CA TRP A 65 7.32 -17.82 11.66
C TRP A 65 8.08 -17.78 12.98
N ILE A 66 8.90 -16.76 13.25
CA ILE A 66 9.60 -16.56 14.53
C ILE A 66 8.59 -16.47 15.68
N LEU A 67 7.58 -15.62 15.56
CA LEU A 67 6.54 -15.44 16.57
C LEU A 67 5.77 -16.74 16.84
N LYS A 68 5.37 -17.45 15.77
CA LYS A 68 4.65 -18.70 15.85
C LYS A 68 5.48 -19.80 16.54
N THR A 69 6.77 -19.83 16.29
CA THR A 69 7.70 -20.79 16.90
C THR A 69 7.87 -20.50 18.39
N ALA A 70 7.88 -19.22 18.78
CA ALA A 70 8.07 -18.80 20.17
C ALA A 70 6.81 -18.92 21.02
N TYR A 71 5.65 -18.54 20.49
CA TYR A 71 4.40 -18.45 21.25
C TYR A 71 3.39 -19.58 20.97
N GLY A 72 3.65 -20.45 19.98
CA GLY A 72 2.71 -21.50 19.55
C GLY A 72 1.62 -20.99 18.58
N GLN A 73 0.80 -21.95 18.09
CA GLN A 73 -0.15 -21.67 16.98
C GLN A 73 -1.39 -20.85 17.36
N SER A 74 -1.75 -20.79 18.64
CA SER A 74 -3.08 -20.36 19.09
C SER A 74 -3.16 -18.93 19.62
N MET A 75 -2.06 -18.16 19.61
CA MET A 75 -2.03 -16.93 20.39
C MET A 75 -2.42 -15.65 19.67
N LEU A 76 -2.23 -15.53 18.34
CA LEU A 76 -2.40 -14.26 17.65
C LEU A 76 -3.12 -14.44 16.31
N ARG A 77 -4.29 -13.82 16.16
CA ARG A 77 -5.00 -13.75 14.89
C ARG A 77 -4.58 -12.49 14.15
N VAL A 78 -4.08 -12.66 12.92
CA VAL A 78 -3.77 -11.53 12.04
C VAL A 78 -5.06 -11.00 11.44
N ILE A 79 -5.32 -9.71 11.60
CA ILE A 79 -6.49 -9.03 11.03
C ILE A 79 -6.23 -8.47 9.63
N SER A 80 -7.30 -8.34 8.86
CA SER A 80 -7.26 -7.63 7.58
C SER A 80 -7.20 -6.11 7.77
N GLU A 81 -6.81 -5.39 6.72
CA GLU A 81 -6.86 -3.93 6.75
C GLU A 81 -8.30 -3.41 6.93
N GLU A 82 -9.28 -4.10 6.37
CA GLU A 82 -10.69 -3.76 6.52
C GLU A 82 -11.17 -3.89 7.98
N GLU A 83 -10.77 -4.97 8.68
CA GLU A 83 -11.06 -5.13 10.11
C GLU A 83 -10.41 -4.01 10.94
N LYS A 84 -9.14 -3.67 10.65
CA LYS A 84 -8.43 -2.56 11.30
C LYS A 84 -9.15 -1.23 11.09
N ARG A 85 -9.58 -0.94 9.85
CA ARG A 85 -10.38 0.25 9.51
C ARG A 85 -11.69 0.29 10.31
N GLY A 86 -12.41 -0.81 10.40
CA GLY A 86 -13.64 -0.91 11.17
C GLY A 86 -13.43 -0.61 12.67
N ILE A 87 -12.33 -1.08 13.26
CA ILE A 87 -11.99 -0.76 14.67
C ILE A 87 -11.68 0.72 14.82
N ILE A 88 -10.90 1.32 13.92
CA ILE A 88 -10.58 2.76 13.94
C ILE A 88 -11.86 3.59 13.83
N GLU A 89 -12.79 3.21 12.95
CA GLU A 89 -14.08 3.89 12.81
C GLU A 89 -14.92 3.85 14.08
N GLN A 90 -14.93 2.71 14.78
CA GLN A 90 -15.62 2.57 16.07
C GLN A 90 -14.98 3.50 17.13
N ILE A 91 -13.65 3.56 17.19
CA ILE A 91 -12.94 4.43 18.12
C ILE A 91 -13.23 5.90 17.82
N LEU A 92 -13.17 6.35 16.56
CA LEU A 92 -13.51 7.72 16.16
C LEU A 92 -14.93 8.10 16.56
N HIS A 93 -15.88 7.17 16.42
CA HIS A 93 -17.26 7.39 16.83
C HIS A 93 -17.38 7.58 18.35
N THR A 94 -16.65 6.79 19.16
CA THR A 94 -16.67 6.92 20.63
C THR A 94 -15.92 8.16 21.14
N MET A 95 -15.04 8.75 20.31
CA MET A 95 -14.35 10.01 20.63
C MET A 95 -15.18 11.26 20.24
N GLU A 96 -16.40 11.06 19.72
CA GLU A 96 -17.28 12.12 19.22
C GLU A 96 -16.65 13.01 18.15
N LEU A 97 -15.62 12.50 17.46
CA LEU A 97 -14.96 13.20 16.38
C LEU A 97 -15.73 12.98 15.08
N SER A 98 -16.18 14.08 14.48
CA SER A 98 -16.85 14.07 13.18
C SER A 98 -15.94 14.70 12.12
N TYR A 99 -15.74 13.99 11.03
CA TYR A 99 -14.98 14.45 9.87
C TYR A 99 -15.86 14.47 8.63
N GLU A 100 -15.62 15.42 7.74
CA GLU A 100 -16.39 15.54 6.49
C GLU A 100 -16.21 14.32 5.58
N ASN A 101 -14.99 13.83 5.45
CA ASN A 101 -14.65 12.62 4.71
C ASN A 101 -14.12 11.54 5.65
N LYS A 102 -15.03 10.70 6.14
CA LYS A 102 -14.67 9.62 7.07
C LYS A 102 -13.70 8.59 6.48
N GLU A 103 -13.84 8.26 5.20
CA GLU A 103 -12.99 7.27 4.55
C GLU A 103 -11.56 7.76 4.39
N GLU A 104 -11.39 9.05 4.08
CA GLU A 104 -10.09 9.68 3.93
C GLU A 104 -9.35 9.77 5.26
N ILE A 105 -10.04 10.22 6.32
CA ILE A 105 -9.42 10.32 7.64
C ILE A 105 -9.02 8.94 8.17
N VAL A 106 -9.86 7.91 8.01
CA VAL A 106 -9.53 6.54 8.42
C VAL A 106 -8.32 6.01 7.64
N SER A 107 -8.26 6.27 6.33
CA SER A 107 -7.11 5.87 5.50
C SER A 107 -5.83 6.58 5.93
N SER A 108 -5.91 7.87 6.24
CA SER A 108 -4.79 8.63 6.74
C SER A 108 -4.34 8.13 8.12
N ILE A 109 -5.25 7.85 9.04
CA ILE A 109 -4.94 7.30 10.36
C ILE A 109 -4.24 5.94 10.23
N VAL A 110 -4.74 5.03 9.37
CA VAL A 110 -4.10 3.73 9.13
C VAL A 110 -2.65 3.92 8.69
N SER A 111 -2.40 4.84 7.75
CA SER A 111 -1.06 5.13 7.25
C SER A 111 -0.15 5.75 8.32
N GLN A 112 -0.68 6.66 9.15
CA GLN A 112 0.07 7.29 10.23
C GLN A 112 0.41 6.30 11.36
N VAL A 113 -0.53 5.44 11.76
CA VAL A 113 -0.29 4.36 12.73
C VAL A 113 0.80 3.41 12.23
N SER A 114 0.74 3.04 10.95
CA SER A 114 1.77 2.20 10.32
C SER A 114 3.14 2.88 10.34
N LEU A 115 3.21 4.18 10.01
CA LEU A 115 4.45 4.95 10.04
C LEU A 115 5.07 4.99 11.45
N VAL A 116 4.27 5.27 12.49
CA VAL A 116 4.73 5.30 13.89
C VAL A 116 5.35 3.96 14.28
N LYS A 117 4.68 2.83 13.97
CA LYS A 117 5.15 1.48 14.26
C LYS A 117 6.41 1.13 13.45
N CYS A 118 6.40 1.36 12.14
CA CYS A 118 7.49 1.01 11.23
C CYS A 118 8.78 1.79 11.47
N ASP A 119 8.67 3.05 11.87
CA ASP A 119 9.79 3.91 12.20
C ASP A 119 10.19 3.83 13.69
N MET A 120 9.52 2.99 14.47
CA MET A 120 9.77 2.81 15.91
C MET A 120 9.69 4.15 16.66
N MET A 121 8.73 4.98 16.29
CA MET A 121 8.53 6.30 16.92
C MET A 121 7.76 6.16 18.21
N ASP A 122 8.12 6.97 19.20
CA ASP A 122 7.25 7.19 20.34
C ASP A 122 6.04 8.02 19.88
N VAL A 123 4.83 7.49 20.07
CA VAL A 123 3.58 8.17 19.71
C VAL A 123 3.41 9.52 20.41
N GLU A 124 4.04 9.70 21.58
CA GLU A 124 4.02 10.98 22.31
C GLU A 124 4.76 12.09 21.56
N ASN A 125 5.69 11.74 20.70
CA ASN A 125 6.48 12.66 19.88
C ASN A 125 5.97 12.76 18.44
N TYR A 126 4.83 12.12 18.12
CA TYR A 126 4.26 12.14 16.77
C TYR A 126 3.24 13.25 16.61
N TYR A 127 3.35 13.99 15.50
CA TYR A 127 2.44 15.08 15.11
C TYR A 127 1.59 14.62 13.92
N SER A 128 0.31 14.41 14.17
CA SER A 128 -0.64 14.03 13.11
C SER A 128 -0.90 15.20 12.16
N LYS A 129 -1.04 14.89 10.87
CA LYS A 129 -1.35 15.88 9.84
C LYS A 129 -2.85 16.22 9.74
N ASP A 130 -3.71 15.33 10.23
CA ASP A 130 -5.14 15.34 9.94
C ASP A 130 -6.02 15.45 11.18
N MET A 131 -5.42 15.42 12.37
CA MET A 131 -6.15 15.56 13.62
C MET A 131 -5.28 16.18 14.71
N PRO A 132 -5.88 16.75 15.79
CA PRO A 132 -5.14 17.25 16.94
C PRO A 132 -4.28 16.15 17.56
N GLU A 133 -3.07 16.50 18.01
CA GLU A 133 -2.08 15.56 18.55
C GLU A 133 -2.64 14.66 19.66
N HIS A 134 -3.31 15.29 20.64
CA HIS A 134 -3.90 14.55 21.76
C HIS A 134 -4.94 13.53 21.30
N ALA A 135 -5.72 13.87 20.26
CA ALA A 135 -6.74 12.98 19.71
C ALA A 135 -6.10 11.79 18.96
N PHE A 136 -5.01 12.02 18.21
CA PHE A 136 -4.28 10.93 17.55
C PHE A 136 -3.64 10.00 18.57
N ARG A 137 -2.97 10.53 19.59
CA ARG A 137 -2.35 9.74 20.67
C ARG A 137 -3.37 8.89 21.42
N GLU A 138 -4.51 9.48 21.74
CA GLU A 138 -5.62 8.75 22.39
C GLU A 138 -6.18 7.65 21.49
N LEU A 139 -6.42 7.94 20.20
CA LEU A 139 -6.86 6.96 19.22
C LEU A 139 -5.85 5.81 19.12
N TYR A 140 -4.55 6.11 19.00
CA TYR A 140 -3.47 5.13 18.92
C TYR A 140 -3.48 4.19 20.13
N ARG A 141 -3.57 4.75 21.36
CA ARG A 141 -3.62 3.96 22.59
C ARG A 141 -4.87 3.08 22.67
N ARG A 142 -6.04 3.62 22.27
CA ARG A 142 -7.29 2.84 22.24
C ARG A 142 -7.25 1.71 21.22
N LEU A 143 -6.67 1.96 20.04
CA LEU A 143 -6.47 0.94 19.01
C LEU A 143 -5.58 -0.18 19.52
N ASP A 144 -4.43 0.16 20.10
CA ASP A 144 -3.49 -0.82 20.66
C ASP A 144 -4.14 -1.65 21.80
N ALA A 145 -4.85 -0.99 22.72
CA ALA A 145 -5.57 -1.64 23.79
C ALA A 145 -6.67 -2.60 23.27
N GLU A 146 -7.42 -2.19 22.24
CA GLU A 146 -8.49 -2.97 21.64
C GLU A 146 -7.95 -4.20 20.90
N LEU A 147 -6.85 -4.03 20.14
CA LEU A 147 -6.16 -5.16 19.49
C LEU A 147 -5.65 -6.18 20.52
N LYS A 148 -4.99 -5.71 21.59
CA LYS A 148 -4.52 -6.56 22.70
C LYS A 148 -5.67 -7.27 23.41
N ARG A 149 -6.75 -6.57 23.71
CA ARG A 149 -7.95 -7.14 24.37
C ARG A 149 -8.56 -8.27 23.54
N ARG A 150 -8.62 -8.11 22.21
CA ARG A 150 -9.16 -9.11 21.28
C ARG A 150 -8.14 -10.19 20.88
N LYS A 151 -6.90 -10.10 21.33
CA LYS A 151 -5.76 -10.96 20.89
C LYS A 151 -5.55 -10.92 19.37
N LEU A 152 -5.64 -9.73 18.81
CA LEU A 152 -5.47 -9.45 17.39
C LEU A 152 -4.14 -8.77 17.15
N ILE A 153 -3.56 -9.00 15.97
CA ILE A 153 -2.40 -8.27 15.47
C ILE A 153 -2.63 -7.84 14.02
N ASP A 154 -2.12 -6.70 13.66
CA ASP A 154 -1.99 -6.32 12.26
C ASP A 154 -0.60 -6.69 11.71
N PHE A 155 -0.34 -6.36 10.44
CA PHE A 155 0.97 -6.62 9.83
C PHE A 155 2.10 -5.80 10.46
N ASP A 156 1.81 -4.59 10.95
CA ASP A 156 2.80 -3.74 11.60
C ASP A 156 3.12 -4.27 13.00
N ASP A 157 2.10 -4.73 13.76
CA ASP A 157 2.28 -5.38 15.06
C ASP A 157 3.16 -6.62 14.98
N MET A 158 3.07 -7.36 13.87
CA MET A 158 3.91 -8.53 13.66
C MET A 158 5.41 -8.17 13.67
N MET A 159 5.77 -7.01 13.10
CA MET A 159 7.15 -6.53 13.13
C MET A 159 7.54 -6.05 14.52
N VAL A 160 6.68 -5.26 15.17
CA VAL A 160 6.92 -4.74 16.53
C VAL A 160 7.11 -5.88 17.53
N LEU A 161 6.19 -6.84 17.53
CA LEU A 161 6.25 -8.00 18.46
C LEU A 161 7.47 -8.88 18.18
N CYS A 162 7.87 -9.03 16.91
CA CYS A 162 9.09 -9.78 16.58
C CYS A 162 10.33 -9.06 17.10
N TYR A 163 10.42 -7.76 16.95
CA TYR A 163 11.51 -6.96 17.47
C TYR A 163 11.59 -7.02 19.01
N GLU A 164 10.46 -6.82 19.68
CA GLU A 164 10.35 -6.91 21.14
C GLU A 164 10.74 -8.31 21.66
N LEU A 165 10.24 -9.37 21.02
CA LEU A 165 10.58 -10.75 21.35
C LEU A 165 12.09 -11.01 21.27
N LEU A 166 12.70 -10.64 20.14
CA LEU A 166 14.13 -10.88 19.93
C LEU A 166 15.02 -10.03 20.85
N THR A 167 14.53 -8.86 21.26
CA THR A 167 15.20 -8.00 22.25
C THR A 167 15.10 -8.59 23.66
N ALA A 168 13.92 -9.07 24.05
CA ALA A 168 13.67 -9.57 25.40
C ALA A 168 14.15 -11.02 25.62
N ARG A 169 14.34 -11.80 24.54
CA ARG A 169 14.67 -13.22 24.59
C ARG A 169 15.93 -13.54 23.75
N PRO A 170 17.14 -13.30 24.32
CA PRO A 170 18.40 -13.62 23.64
C PRO A 170 18.52 -15.10 23.22
N ASP A 171 17.94 -16.02 24.01
CA ASP A 171 17.92 -17.44 23.68
C ASP A 171 17.17 -17.76 22.37
N ILE A 172 16.07 -17.04 22.09
CA ILE A 172 15.32 -17.17 20.83
C ILE A 172 16.12 -16.54 19.69
N LEU A 173 16.70 -15.35 19.93
CA LEU A 173 17.56 -14.69 18.96
C LEU A 173 18.72 -15.58 18.53
N ASP A 174 19.41 -16.19 19.46
CA ASP A 174 20.55 -17.06 19.17
C ASP A 174 20.14 -18.35 18.42
N LYS A 175 18.96 -18.90 18.72
CA LYS A 175 18.38 -19.98 17.90
C LYS A 175 18.14 -19.52 16.45
N CYS A 176 17.55 -18.34 16.25
CA CYS A 176 17.29 -17.79 14.91
C CYS A 176 18.61 -17.57 14.15
N ARG A 177 19.64 -17.02 14.81
CA ARG A 177 21.00 -16.82 14.25
C ARG A 177 21.66 -18.13 13.86
N SER A 178 21.42 -19.20 14.63
CA SER A 178 21.96 -20.53 14.34
C SER A 178 21.25 -21.18 13.18
N LEU A 179 19.96 -20.91 12.98
CA LEU A 179 19.18 -21.43 11.86
C LEU A 179 19.47 -20.72 10.54
N PHE A 180 19.88 -19.45 10.57
CA PHE A 180 20.13 -18.63 9.39
C PHE A 180 21.47 -17.91 9.47
N PRO A 181 22.58 -18.67 9.38
CA PRO A 181 23.91 -18.08 9.37
C PRO A 181 24.18 -17.15 8.17
N TYR A 182 23.47 -17.34 7.05
CA TYR A 182 23.60 -16.55 5.83
C TYR A 182 22.25 -15.91 5.48
N ILE A 183 22.20 -14.58 5.47
CA ILE A 183 20.98 -13.83 5.17
C ILE A 183 21.19 -12.97 3.93
N MET A 184 20.28 -13.10 2.95
CA MET A 184 20.25 -12.26 1.76
C MET A 184 18.92 -11.52 1.66
N VAL A 185 18.97 -10.23 1.28
CA VAL A 185 17.78 -9.41 1.11
C VAL A 185 17.79 -8.76 -0.26
N ASP A 186 16.70 -8.95 -1.02
CA ASP A 186 16.46 -8.27 -2.30
C ASP A 186 15.58 -7.04 -2.10
N GLU A 187 15.69 -6.07 -3.01
CA GLU A 187 14.96 -4.78 -2.98
C GLU A 187 15.07 -4.07 -1.62
N PHE A 188 16.30 -4.06 -1.08
CA PHE A 188 16.56 -3.58 0.28
C PHE A 188 16.22 -2.10 0.49
N GLN A 189 16.18 -1.27 -0.56
CA GLN A 189 15.77 0.13 -0.52
C GLN A 189 14.30 0.33 -0.07
N ASP A 190 13.48 -0.72 -0.16
CA ASP A 190 12.07 -0.67 0.25
C ASP A 190 11.85 -1.10 1.71
N SER A 191 12.94 -1.42 2.43
CA SER A 191 12.87 -1.79 3.84
C SER A 191 12.58 -0.58 4.73
N ASN A 192 11.83 -0.80 5.80
CA ASN A 192 11.60 0.19 6.85
C ASN A 192 12.58 0.00 8.03
N ARG A 193 12.55 0.92 8.98
CA ARG A 193 13.50 0.92 10.11
C ARG A 193 13.42 -0.34 10.96
N ILE A 194 12.22 -0.78 11.34
CA ILE A 194 12.06 -1.96 12.20
C ILE A 194 12.49 -3.25 11.49
N GLN A 195 12.26 -3.38 10.19
CA GLN A 195 12.75 -4.50 9.38
C GLN A 195 14.27 -4.53 9.37
N TYR A 196 14.90 -3.37 9.23
CA TYR A 196 16.34 -3.25 9.28
C TYR A 196 16.91 -3.64 10.65
N GLU A 197 16.31 -3.17 11.74
CA GLU A 197 16.77 -3.51 13.09
C GLU A 197 16.68 -5.02 13.35
N ILE A 198 15.56 -5.67 12.99
CA ILE A 198 15.43 -7.11 13.13
C ILE A 198 16.46 -7.85 12.26
N PHE A 199 16.63 -7.42 11.00
CA PHE A 199 17.66 -7.98 10.12
C PHE A 199 19.07 -7.85 10.73
N ARG A 200 19.42 -6.68 11.28
CA ARG A 200 20.70 -6.41 11.94
C ARG A 200 20.91 -7.31 13.16
N MET A 201 19.86 -7.53 13.97
CA MET A 201 19.92 -8.45 15.10
C MET A 201 20.20 -9.89 14.65
N LEU A 202 19.54 -10.35 13.60
CA LEU A 202 19.70 -11.70 13.07
C LEU A 202 21.08 -11.91 12.41
N ALA A 203 21.59 -10.94 11.67
CA ALA A 203 22.85 -11.03 10.95
C ALA A 203 24.09 -10.95 11.85
N ASN A 204 24.01 -10.29 13.01
CA ASN A 204 25.10 -10.18 13.95
C ASN A 204 25.16 -11.38 14.92
N PRO A 205 26.34 -11.77 15.42
CA PRO A 205 27.68 -11.18 15.15
C PRO A 205 28.38 -11.71 13.90
N ARG A 206 27.80 -12.71 13.19
CA ARG A 206 28.48 -13.41 12.09
C ARG A 206 28.71 -12.54 10.84
N GLN A 207 27.84 -11.54 10.63
CA GLN A 207 27.87 -10.60 9.51
C GLN A 207 27.87 -11.23 8.10
N ASN A 208 27.42 -12.49 7.97
CA ASN A 208 27.22 -13.15 6.66
C ASN A 208 25.93 -12.62 6.01
N ALA A 209 25.90 -11.34 5.74
CA ALA A 209 24.75 -10.63 5.18
C ALA A 209 25.08 -10.15 3.75
N CYS A 210 24.09 -10.24 2.87
CA CYS A 210 24.16 -9.70 1.52
C CYS A 210 22.87 -8.96 1.20
N ILE A 211 22.95 -7.67 1.01
CA ILE A 211 21.81 -6.87 0.57
C ILE A 211 21.98 -6.51 -0.91
N VAL A 212 20.87 -6.53 -1.62
CA VAL A 212 20.80 -6.08 -3.01
C VAL A 212 19.66 -5.10 -3.15
N GLY A 213 19.90 -3.97 -3.79
CA GLY A 213 18.90 -2.93 -3.91
C GLY A 213 19.29 -1.85 -4.91
N ASP A 214 18.42 -0.90 -5.08
CA ASP A 214 18.61 0.27 -5.93
C ASP A 214 17.88 1.47 -5.31
N ASP A 215 18.63 2.35 -4.66
CA ASP A 215 18.08 3.54 -4.00
C ASP A 215 17.30 4.45 -4.96
N ASP A 216 17.62 4.42 -6.26
CA ASP A 216 16.88 5.14 -7.31
C ASP A 216 15.50 4.52 -7.60
N GLN A 217 15.24 3.31 -7.14
CA GLN A 217 13.97 2.60 -7.34
C GLN A 217 13.08 2.58 -6.08
N SER A 218 13.44 3.28 -5.02
CA SER A 218 12.61 3.36 -3.81
C SER A 218 11.34 4.17 -4.07
N VAL A 219 10.18 3.49 -4.10
CA VAL A 219 8.86 4.09 -4.38
C VAL A 219 7.87 3.88 -3.22
N TYR A 220 8.28 3.19 -2.15
CA TYR A 220 7.43 2.86 -1.01
C TYR A 220 7.66 3.75 0.22
N GLY A 221 8.17 4.98 0.03
CA GLY A 221 8.34 5.94 1.13
C GLY A 221 7.05 6.20 1.92
N PHE A 222 5.88 6.17 1.25
CA PHE A 222 4.57 6.30 1.89
C PHE A 222 4.19 5.10 2.79
N ARG A 223 4.91 3.98 2.69
CA ARG A 223 4.82 2.80 3.58
C ARG A 223 5.98 2.71 4.58
N GLY A 224 6.72 3.80 4.78
CA GLY A 224 7.85 3.86 5.70
C GLY A 224 9.16 3.31 5.14
N ALA A 225 9.27 3.06 3.82
CA ALA A 225 10.56 2.71 3.22
C ALA A 225 11.59 3.83 3.39
N ARG A 226 12.80 3.45 3.76
CA ARG A 226 13.91 4.34 4.08
C ARG A 226 15.14 3.97 3.28
N PRO A 227 15.35 4.52 2.07
CA PRO A 227 16.53 4.21 1.24
C PRO A 227 17.86 4.54 1.93
N GLU A 228 17.85 5.45 2.92
CA GLU A 228 19.02 5.79 3.74
C GLU A 228 19.55 4.59 4.55
N ILE A 229 18.71 3.58 4.79
CA ILE A 229 19.08 2.33 5.45
C ILE A 229 20.18 1.59 4.69
N MET A 230 20.26 1.72 3.36
CA MET A 230 21.36 1.18 2.59
C MET A 230 22.72 1.81 2.97
N GLN A 231 22.72 3.11 3.27
CA GLN A 231 23.92 3.80 3.74
C GLN A 231 24.23 3.44 5.20
N GLN A 232 23.18 3.23 6.01
CA GLN A 232 23.33 2.80 7.40
C GLN A 232 23.93 1.39 7.48
N PHE A 233 23.50 0.48 6.59
CA PHE A 233 24.07 -0.86 6.49
C PHE A 233 25.61 -0.84 6.37
N ARG A 234 26.14 0.04 5.53
CA ARG A 234 27.59 0.18 5.36
C ARG A 234 28.31 0.60 6.64
N LYS A 235 27.66 1.40 7.49
CA LYS A 235 28.23 1.83 8.78
C LYS A 235 28.18 0.72 9.82
N ASP A 236 27.10 -0.05 9.83
CA ASP A 236 26.87 -1.10 10.82
C ASP A 236 27.62 -2.40 10.49
N PHE A 237 27.94 -2.63 9.22
CA PHE A 237 28.73 -3.75 8.72
C PHE A 237 30.04 -3.25 8.13
N SER A 238 31.04 -3.06 9.00
CA SER A 238 32.31 -2.38 8.66
C SER A 238 33.15 -3.09 7.60
N SER A 239 32.99 -4.42 7.45
CA SER A 239 33.64 -5.24 6.42
C SER A 239 32.84 -5.32 5.10
N CYS A 240 31.78 -4.51 4.97
CA CYS A 240 30.91 -4.53 3.79
C CYS A 240 31.65 -4.05 2.54
N GLU A 241 31.63 -4.88 1.50
CA GLU A 241 32.08 -4.52 0.16
C GLU A 241 30.88 -4.09 -0.71
N ILE A 242 31.05 -3.00 -1.45
CA ILE A 242 30.03 -2.48 -2.36
C ILE A 242 30.40 -2.86 -3.79
N VAL A 243 29.49 -3.57 -4.45
CA VAL A 243 29.62 -3.94 -5.87
C VAL A 243 28.54 -3.19 -6.67
N TYR A 244 28.95 -2.37 -7.62
CA TYR A 244 28.03 -1.65 -8.49
C TYR A 244 27.72 -2.46 -9.75
N LEU A 245 26.44 -2.70 -10.01
CA LEU A 245 25.97 -3.33 -11.24
C LEU A 245 25.66 -2.24 -12.27
N GLY A 246 26.69 -1.81 -13.02
CA GLY A 246 26.63 -0.66 -13.94
C GLY A 246 26.01 -0.97 -15.30
N GLU A 247 25.79 -2.25 -15.65
CA GLU A 247 25.27 -2.66 -16.95
C GLU A 247 23.77 -2.95 -16.90
N ASN A 248 23.01 -2.30 -17.78
CA ASN A 248 21.57 -2.53 -17.90
C ASN A 248 21.30 -3.41 -19.14
N TYR A 249 20.79 -4.62 -18.88
CA TYR A 249 20.47 -5.63 -19.90
C TYR A 249 19.00 -5.61 -20.34
N ARG A 250 18.16 -4.78 -19.71
CA ARG A 250 16.70 -4.77 -19.91
C ARG A 250 16.26 -3.74 -20.95
N SER A 251 16.84 -2.55 -20.87
CA SER A 251 16.35 -1.37 -21.59
C SER A 251 17.36 -0.86 -22.60
N ASP A 252 16.83 -0.30 -23.67
CA ASP A 252 17.63 0.30 -24.73
C ASP A 252 18.27 1.62 -24.28
N TYR A 253 19.26 2.08 -25.05
CA TYR A 253 20.12 3.19 -24.69
C TYR A 253 19.37 4.49 -24.34
N ARG A 254 18.44 4.95 -25.19
CA ARG A 254 17.71 6.20 -24.94
C ARG A 254 16.80 6.13 -23.71
N ILE A 255 16.26 4.95 -23.41
CA ILE A 255 15.45 4.74 -22.21
C ILE A 255 16.32 4.86 -20.96
N VAL A 256 17.50 4.21 -20.94
CA VAL A 256 18.45 4.32 -19.82
C VAL A 256 18.92 5.76 -19.65
N GLN A 257 19.23 6.44 -20.76
CA GLN A 257 19.66 7.84 -20.73
C GLN A 257 18.58 8.77 -20.16
N ALA A 258 17.34 8.66 -20.64
CA ALA A 258 16.23 9.48 -20.15
C ALA A 258 15.96 9.24 -18.66
N ALA A 259 15.95 7.97 -18.22
CA ALA A 259 15.79 7.62 -16.82
C ALA A 259 16.93 8.19 -15.95
N THR A 260 18.18 8.12 -16.44
CA THR A 260 19.35 8.68 -15.74
C THR A 260 19.20 10.19 -15.57
N GLN A 261 18.83 10.93 -16.62
CA GLN A 261 18.61 12.38 -16.54
C GLN A 261 17.54 12.80 -15.53
N VAL A 262 16.48 11.98 -15.35
CA VAL A 262 15.45 12.23 -14.36
C VAL A 262 16.00 12.03 -12.96
N ILE A 263 16.68 10.90 -12.72
CA ILE A 263 17.10 10.54 -11.37
C ILE A 263 18.33 11.31 -10.87
N GLU A 264 19.16 11.84 -11.77
CA GLU A 264 20.32 12.68 -11.42
C GLU A 264 19.93 13.97 -10.67
N LYS A 265 18.67 14.39 -10.74
CA LYS A 265 18.14 15.51 -9.95
C LYS A 265 18.07 15.21 -8.44
N ASN A 266 18.03 13.94 -8.07
CA ASN A 266 18.09 13.53 -6.67
C ASN A 266 19.53 13.69 -6.15
N GLN A 267 19.66 14.43 -5.04
CA GLN A 267 20.96 14.69 -4.43
C GLN A 267 21.39 13.58 -3.45
N THR A 268 20.42 12.94 -2.78
CA THR A 268 20.67 11.91 -1.77
C THR A 268 20.57 10.53 -2.41
N ARG A 269 21.63 10.10 -3.08
CA ARG A 269 21.70 8.81 -3.75
C ARG A 269 23.15 8.29 -3.86
N TYR A 270 23.32 6.99 -4.10
CA TYR A 270 24.58 6.43 -4.55
C TYR A 270 24.87 6.87 -5.99
N LYS A 271 26.00 7.55 -6.19
CA LYS A 271 26.43 7.92 -7.55
C LYS A 271 26.83 6.67 -8.31
N LYS A 272 26.07 6.30 -9.32
CA LYS A 272 26.29 5.14 -10.19
C LYS A 272 26.13 5.53 -11.64
N GLN A 273 26.90 4.89 -12.52
CA GLN A 273 26.79 5.07 -13.95
C GLN A 273 26.14 3.83 -14.55
N LEU A 274 24.96 3.97 -15.11
CA LEU A 274 24.25 2.91 -15.81
C LEU A 274 24.53 3.00 -17.31
N LYS A 275 24.96 1.88 -17.90
CA LYS A 275 25.17 1.76 -19.35
C LYS A 275 24.24 0.68 -19.90
N ALA A 276 23.50 1.01 -20.97
CA ALA A 276 22.73 0.00 -21.67
C ALA A 276 23.69 -0.95 -22.41
N VAL A 277 23.42 -2.24 -22.30
CA VAL A 277 24.13 -3.28 -23.09
C VAL A 277 23.54 -3.37 -24.49
N SER A 278 22.23 -3.14 -24.62
CA SER A 278 21.55 -3.06 -25.92
C SER A 278 22.15 -1.92 -26.75
N LYS A 279 22.46 -2.23 -28.02
CA LYS A 279 22.90 -1.26 -29.02
C LYS A 279 21.73 -0.56 -29.70
N GLU A 280 20.53 -1.07 -29.52
CA GLU A 280 19.31 -0.45 -30.05
C GLU A 280 19.06 0.89 -29.36
N PRO A 281 18.70 1.94 -30.13
CA PRO A 281 18.52 3.26 -29.54
C PRO A 281 17.30 3.32 -28.61
N GLY A 282 16.28 2.50 -28.85
CA GLY A 282 14.98 2.62 -28.19
C GLY A 282 14.24 3.92 -28.59
N ILE A 283 13.00 4.04 -28.16
CA ILE A 283 12.16 5.21 -28.45
C ILE A 283 11.60 5.75 -27.13
N VAL A 284 11.83 7.04 -26.88
CA VAL A 284 11.18 7.80 -25.79
C VAL A 284 10.42 8.95 -26.42
N GLN A 285 9.12 9.01 -26.25
CA GLN A 285 8.24 10.04 -26.81
C GLN A 285 7.38 10.64 -25.71
N MET A 286 7.12 11.95 -25.80
CA MET A 286 6.18 12.64 -24.93
C MET A 286 5.06 13.19 -25.80
N HIS A 287 3.82 12.91 -25.40
CA HIS A 287 2.62 13.40 -26.06
C HIS A 287 1.86 14.32 -25.11
N THR A 288 1.51 15.50 -25.56
CA THR A 288 0.62 16.41 -24.86
C THR A 288 -0.75 16.31 -25.50
N VAL A 289 -1.76 16.11 -24.69
CA VAL A 289 -3.15 15.93 -25.12
C VAL A 289 -4.06 16.91 -24.36
N LYS A 290 -5.23 17.17 -24.90
CA LYS A 290 -6.15 18.18 -24.39
C LYS A 290 -6.85 17.74 -23.10
N ASP A 291 -7.26 16.48 -23.05
CA ASP A 291 -8.05 15.93 -21.98
C ASP A 291 -7.87 14.39 -21.87
N GLU A 292 -8.47 13.79 -20.83
CA GLU A 292 -8.43 12.34 -20.59
C GLU A 292 -9.02 11.53 -21.76
N ALA A 293 -9.98 12.07 -22.50
CA ALA A 293 -10.59 11.35 -23.61
C ALA A 293 -9.59 11.20 -24.77
N GLU A 294 -8.87 12.28 -25.09
CA GLU A 294 -7.80 12.28 -26.09
C GLU A 294 -6.59 11.45 -25.63
N GLU A 295 -6.25 11.47 -24.32
CA GLU A 295 -5.22 10.61 -23.75
C GLU A 295 -5.52 9.14 -24.01
N ASN A 296 -6.73 8.70 -23.68
CA ASN A 296 -7.14 7.32 -23.87
C ASN A 296 -7.15 6.91 -25.36
N GLU A 297 -7.57 7.79 -26.27
CA GLU A 297 -7.51 7.52 -27.73
C GLU A 297 -6.05 7.43 -28.22
N CYS A 298 -5.18 8.29 -27.71
CA CYS A 298 -3.76 8.23 -28.04
C CYS A 298 -3.14 6.90 -27.59
N ILE A 299 -3.43 6.45 -26.35
CA ILE A 299 -2.95 5.18 -25.83
C ILE A 299 -3.46 4.02 -26.70
N ILE A 300 -4.77 3.96 -27.00
CA ILE A 300 -5.37 2.89 -27.80
C ILE A 300 -4.76 2.84 -29.20
N ARG A 301 -4.60 3.99 -29.84
CA ARG A 301 -3.96 4.09 -31.15
C ARG A 301 -2.54 3.51 -31.10
N ARG A 302 -1.74 3.85 -30.08
CA ARG A 302 -0.38 3.33 -29.92
C ARG A 302 -0.37 1.82 -29.66
N ILE A 303 -1.27 1.30 -28.84
CA ILE A 303 -1.39 -0.14 -28.59
C ILE A 303 -1.66 -0.88 -29.90
N ARG A 304 -2.56 -0.35 -30.74
CA ARG A 304 -2.91 -0.95 -32.05
C ARG A 304 -1.78 -0.87 -33.06
N GLU A 305 -1.10 0.28 -33.14
CA GLU A 305 0.09 0.46 -33.99
C GLU A 305 1.20 -0.53 -33.64
N GLN A 306 1.48 -0.70 -32.34
CA GLN A 306 2.47 -1.66 -31.85
C GLN A 306 2.06 -3.11 -32.17
N TYR A 307 0.79 -3.44 -32.01
CA TYR A 307 0.27 -4.76 -32.35
C TYR A 307 0.39 -5.05 -33.85
N GLN A 308 0.06 -4.08 -34.72
CA GLN A 308 0.23 -4.18 -36.17
C GLN A 308 1.71 -4.29 -36.57
N ALA A 309 2.62 -3.72 -35.79
CA ALA A 309 4.06 -3.86 -35.95
C ALA A 309 4.62 -5.20 -35.42
N GLY A 310 3.74 -6.13 -34.96
CA GLY A 310 4.13 -7.47 -34.50
C GLY A 310 4.41 -7.59 -33.00
N ILE A 311 4.16 -6.56 -32.21
CA ILE A 311 4.32 -6.60 -30.75
C ILE A 311 3.01 -7.09 -30.12
N ALA A 312 3.00 -8.32 -29.61
CA ALA A 312 1.82 -8.89 -28.96
C ALA A 312 1.32 -8.05 -27.79
N TYR A 313 0.02 -8.06 -27.53
CA TYR A 313 -0.59 -7.28 -26.43
C TYR A 313 0.05 -7.58 -25.06
N GLU A 314 0.41 -8.82 -24.79
CA GLU A 314 1.08 -9.26 -23.55
C GLU A 314 2.48 -8.65 -23.33
N LYS A 315 3.07 -8.07 -24.37
CA LYS A 315 4.37 -7.37 -24.31
C LYS A 315 4.21 -5.86 -24.14
N GLN A 316 2.99 -5.37 -24.05
CA GLN A 316 2.67 -3.96 -23.89
C GLN A 316 2.14 -3.71 -22.48
N ALA A 317 2.54 -2.61 -21.87
CA ALA A 317 2.08 -2.21 -20.54
C ALA A 317 1.73 -0.73 -20.51
N VAL A 318 0.65 -0.40 -19.79
CA VAL A 318 0.27 0.98 -19.48
C VAL A 318 0.42 1.19 -17.98
N LEU A 319 1.23 2.17 -17.60
CA LEU A 319 1.47 2.56 -16.20
C LEU A 319 0.69 3.83 -15.88
N TYR A 320 0.09 3.88 -14.70
CA TYR A 320 -0.70 5.02 -14.24
C TYR A 320 -0.41 5.33 -12.76
N ARG A 321 -0.76 6.53 -12.32
CA ARG A 321 -0.44 7.00 -10.97
C ARG A 321 -1.46 6.54 -9.92
N THR A 322 -2.72 6.41 -10.28
CA THR A 322 -3.81 6.07 -9.36
C THR A 322 -4.72 5.00 -9.94
N ASN A 323 -5.31 4.17 -9.09
CA ASN A 323 -6.21 3.08 -9.50
C ASN A 323 -7.52 3.55 -10.16
N LEU A 324 -7.82 4.86 -10.12
CA LEU A 324 -8.99 5.43 -10.82
C LEU A 324 -8.70 5.75 -12.28
N GLN A 325 -7.45 6.14 -12.62
CA GLN A 325 -7.08 6.54 -13.99
C GLN A 325 -7.40 5.51 -15.07
N PRO A 326 -7.14 4.20 -14.89
CA PRO A 326 -7.35 3.23 -15.97
C PRO A 326 -8.82 2.91 -16.25
N ARG A 327 -9.77 3.41 -15.47
CA ARG A 327 -11.18 3.03 -15.60
C ARG A 327 -11.75 3.31 -16.98
N ARG A 328 -11.56 4.52 -17.50
CA ARG A 328 -12.05 4.91 -18.83
C ARG A 328 -11.29 4.19 -19.93
N LEU A 329 -9.98 4.01 -19.74
CA LEU A 329 -9.16 3.24 -20.66
C LEU A 329 -9.63 1.79 -20.73
N ALA A 330 -9.86 1.13 -19.60
CA ALA A 330 -10.37 -0.25 -19.54
C ALA A 330 -11.73 -0.39 -20.27
N TYR A 331 -12.64 0.57 -20.08
CA TYR A 331 -13.90 0.61 -20.79
C TYR A 331 -13.69 0.69 -22.32
N LYS A 332 -12.80 1.59 -22.78
CA LYS A 332 -12.48 1.74 -24.20
C LYS A 332 -11.75 0.50 -24.77
N LEU A 333 -10.82 -0.10 -24.02
CA LEU A 333 -10.17 -1.35 -24.45
C LEU A 333 -11.19 -2.46 -24.72
N ASN A 334 -12.21 -2.58 -23.83
CA ASN A 334 -13.34 -3.50 -24.07
C ASN A 334 -14.13 -3.14 -25.35
N GLN A 335 -14.42 -1.86 -25.57
CA GLN A 335 -15.14 -1.41 -26.79
C GLN A 335 -14.36 -1.75 -28.07
N TYR A 336 -13.04 -1.67 -28.03
CA TYR A 336 -12.17 -1.99 -29.18
C TYR A 336 -11.75 -3.46 -29.23
N ASN A 337 -12.28 -4.33 -28.34
CA ASN A 337 -11.92 -5.76 -28.25
C ASN A 337 -10.40 -5.98 -28.07
N ILE A 338 -9.72 -5.10 -27.33
CA ILE A 338 -8.31 -5.24 -27.00
C ILE A 338 -8.20 -5.99 -25.66
N PRO A 339 -7.58 -7.18 -25.62
CA PRO A 339 -7.42 -7.94 -24.40
C PRO A 339 -6.45 -7.22 -23.44
N TYR A 340 -6.78 -7.21 -22.15
CA TYR A 340 -5.94 -6.64 -21.11
C TYR A 340 -6.11 -7.36 -19.78
N THR A 341 -5.13 -7.19 -18.90
CA THR A 341 -5.22 -7.58 -17.48
C THR A 341 -4.95 -6.37 -16.61
N LEU A 342 -5.60 -6.29 -15.45
CA LEU A 342 -5.34 -5.27 -14.44
C LEU A 342 -4.63 -5.93 -13.27
N SER A 343 -3.59 -5.26 -12.75
CA SER A 343 -2.87 -5.73 -11.55
C SER A 343 -3.75 -5.66 -10.31
N ASP A 344 -4.59 -4.62 -10.23
CA ASP A 344 -5.51 -4.39 -9.12
C ASP A 344 -6.95 -4.28 -9.64
N ALA A 345 -7.92 -4.66 -8.80
CA ALA A 345 -9.32 -4.45 -9.10
C ALA A 345 -9.63 -2.94 -9.21
N LEU A 346 -10.40 -2.57 -10.21
CA LEU A 346 -10.89 -1.19 -10.33
C LEU A 346 -11.84 -0.90 -9.16
N PRO A 347 -11.64 0.23 -8.44
CA PRO A 347 -12.57 0.63 -7.40
C PRO A 347 -13.99 0.75 -7.96
N ASN A 348 -14.96 0.21 -7.24
CA ASN A 348 -16.36 0.36 -7.64
C ASN A 348 -16.78 1.84 -7.48
N LEU A 349 -17.23 2.46 -8.57
CA LEU A 349 -17.68 3.85 -8.56
C LEU A 349 -18.83 4.10 -7.57
N PHE A 350 -19.72 3.12 -7.42
CA PHE A 350 -20.87 3.21 -6.52
C PHE A 350 -20.47 3.20 -5.03
N ASP A 351 -19.25 2.81 -4.72
CA ASP A 351 -18.72 2.85 -3.35
C ASP A 351 -18.09 4.20 -3.01
N HIS A 352 -17.86 5.07 -4.01
CA HIS A 352 -17.36 6.42 -3.75
C HIS A 352 -18.38 7.24 -2.97
N PHE A 353 -17.92 7.93 -1.90
CA PHE A 353 -18.82 8.65 -0.97
C PHE A 353 -19.77 9.63 -1.66
N ALA A 354 -19.29 10.39 -2.66
CA ALA A 354 -20.13 11.35 -3.39
C ALA A 354 -21.23 10.64 -4.17
N VAL A 355 -20.95 9.50 -4.79
CA VAL A 355 -21.96 8.71 -5.52
C VAL A 355 -22.95 8.11 -4.54
N ARG A 356 -22.51 7.62 -3.38
CA ARG A 356 -23.40 7.13 -2.32
C ARG A 356 -24.35 8.23 -1.85
N TYR A 357 -23.86 9.47 -1.63
CA TYR A 357 -24.75 10.58 -1.26
C TYR A 357 -25.80 10.87 -2.34
N VAL A 358 -25.39 10.94 -3.60
CA VAL A 358 -26.32 11.12 -4.72
C VAL A 358 -27.38 10.00 -4.75
N LEU A 359 -26.96 8.75 -4.61
CA LEU A 359 -27.89 7.61 -4.57
C LEU A 359 -28.84 7.68 -3.36
N ASP A 360 -28.37 8.12 -2.20
CA ASP A 360 -29.19 8.27 -1.00
C ASP A 360 -30.21 9.41 -1.16
N TYR A 361 -29.85 10.54 -1.80
CA TYR A 361 -30.82 11.56 -2.20
C TYR A 361 -31.89 10.99 -3.15
N MET A 362 -31.50 10.22 -4.13
CA MET A 362 -32.43 9.57 -5.05
C MET A 362 -33.35 8.57 -4.34
N ARG A 363 -32.80 7.76 -3.40
CA ARG A 363 -33.60 6.83 -2.60
C ARG A 363 -34.68 7.55 -1.78
N ILE A 364 -34.31 8.64 -1.11
CA ILE A 364 -35.28 9.46 -0.35
C ILE A 364 -36.31 10.08 -1.29
N ALA A 365 -35.89 10.57 -2.45
CA ALA A 365 -36.82 11.09 -3.45
C ALA A 365 -37.81 10.02 -3.96
N MET A 366 -37.37 8.75 -4.00
CA MET A 366 -38.20 7.58 -4.38
C MET A 366 -39.06 7.05 -3.22
N GLY A 367 -38.94 7.63 -2.02
CA GLY A 367 -39.78 7.29 -0.89
C GLY A 367 -39.10 6.50 0.24
N ASP A 368 -37.80 6.38 0.22
CA ASP A 368 -37.06 5.83 1.38
C ASP A 368 -37.10 6.84 2.55
N THR A 369 -37.69 6.41 3.63
CA THR A 369 -37.81 7.20 4.87
C THR A 369 -36.98 6.63 6.01
N SER A 370 -36.10 5.70 5.72
CA SER A 370 -35.22 5.08 6.73
C SER A 370 -34.28 6.10 7.39
N ARG A 371 -34.20 6.05 8.71
CA ARG A 371 -33.31 6.90 9.51
C ARG A 371 -31.85 6.81 9.04
N ALA A 372 -31.41 5.62 8.69
CA ALA A 372 -30.04 5.37 8.23
C ALA A 372 -29.70 6.17 6.97
N THR A 373 -30.60 6.22 5.97
CA THR A 373 -30.41 6.98 4.73
C THR A 373 -30.40 8.48 5.00
N PHE A 374 -31.34 8.97 5.82
CA PHE A 374 -31.39 10.39 6.21
C PHE A 374 -30.11 10.83 6.94
N LEU A 375 -29.60 10.04 7.89
CA LEU A 375 -28.37 10.37 8.64
C LEU A 375 -27.14 10.56 7.74
N ARG A 376 -27.09 9.88 6.58
CA ARG A 376 -25.98 10.02 5.64
C ARG A 376 -25.98 11.33 4.87
N ILE A 377 -27.16 11.87 4.56
CA ILE A 377 -27.31 13.05 3.67
C ILE A 377 -27.79 14.33 4.36
N ILE A 378 -28.34 14.25 5.56
CA ILE A 378 -29.04 15.37 6.19
C ILE A 378 -28.17 16.64 6.36
N ASN A 379 -26.86 16.44 6.53
CA ASN A 379 -25.83 17.49 6.58
C ASN A 379 -24.84 17.42 5.40
N LYS A 380 -25.30 16.99 4.24
CA LYS A 380 -24.51 16.94 3.00
C LYS A 380 -25.33 17.59 1.85
N PRO A 381 -25.13 18.88 1.58
CA PRO A 381 -24.25 19.89 2.19
C PRO A 381 -24.63 20.23 3.64
N SER A 382 -23.75 20.99 4.32
CA SER A 382 -23.95 21.32 5.74
C SER A 382 -25.26 22.09 5.98
N ARG A 383 -26.14 21.57 6.87
CA ARG A 383 -27.41 22.15 7.23
C ARG A 383 -27.58 22.37 8.74
N TYR A 384 -26.53 22.00 9.52
CA TYR A 384 -26.51 22.14 10.98
C TYR A 384 -27.65 21.43 11.71
N ILE A 385 -28.20 20.36 11.11
CA ILE A 385 -29.27 19.56 11.72
C ILE A 385 -28.61 18.53 12.64
N SER A 386 -28.93 18.59 13.96
CA SER A 386 -28.41 17.60 14.90
C SER A 386 -28.89 16.19 14.54
N ARG A 387 -27.99 15.22 14.56
CA ARG A 387 -28.34 13.81 14.37
C ARG A 387 -29.29 13.28 15.42
N ASP A 388 -29.23 13.86 16.64
CA ASP A 388 -30.10 13.49 17.76
C ASP A 388 -31.53 13.95 17.56
N ALA A 389 -31.80 14.84 16.61
CA ALA A 389 -33.19 15.24 16.27
C ALA A 389 -33.91 14.13 15.48
N LEU A 390 -33.20 13.24 14.79
CA LEU A 390 -33.76 12.09 14.07
C LEU A 390 -33.93 10.91 15.03
N LEU A 391 -35.03 10.89 15.78
CA LEU A 391 -35.29 9.83 16.76
C LEU A 391 -36.05 8.63 16.17
N GLU A 392 -36.80 8.84 15.10
CA GLU A 392 -37.74 7.86 14.55
C GLU A 392 -37.20 7.14 13.34
N ASP A 393 -37.57 5.89 13.19
CA ASP A 393 -37.34 5.07 12.00
C ASP A 393 -38.67 4.33 11.68
N PRO A 394 -39.39 4.71 10.64
CA PRO A 394 -39.07 5.69 9.59
C PRO A 394 -39.07 7.14 10.06
N VAL A 395 -38.31 8.01 9.36
CA VAL A 395 -38.24 9.45 9.67
C VAL A 395 -39.55 10.13 9.32
N ASP A 396 -40.15 10.81 10.31
CA ASP A 396 -41.31 11.64 10.14
C ASP A 396 -40.89 13.12 10.05
N TYR A 397 -41.12 13.73 8.88
CA TYR A 397 -40.71 15.09 8.59
C TYR A 397 -41.36 16.11 9.51
N ASP A 398 -42.68 15.98 9.79
CA ASP A 398 -43.40 16.96 10.57
C ASP A 398 -42.97 16.93 12.04
N LYS A 399 -42.71 15.75 12.57
CA LYS A 399 -42.15 15.59 13.91
C LYS A 399 -40.75 16.13 14.01
N LEU A 400 -39.90 15.87 13.00
CA LEU A 400 -38.53 16.40 12.93
C LEU A 400 -38.56 17.93 12.90
N ARG A 401 -39.39 18.51 12.04
CA ARG A 401 -39.61 19.98 11.93
C ARG A 401 -40.07 20.57 13.23
N PHE A 402 -41.01 19.92 13.92
CA PHE A 402 -41.52 20.37 15.22
C PHE A 402 -40.41 20.37 16.30
N ARG A 403 -39.57 19.38 16.33
CA ARG A 403 -38.41 19.34 17.27
C ARG A 403 -37.40 20.47 17.04
N LEU A 404 -37.22 20.86 15.79
CA LEU A 404 -36.26 21.89 15.39
C LEU A 404 -36.84 23.32 15.46
N ARG A 405 -38.14 23.51 15.80
CA ARG A 405 -38.85 24.78 15.71
C ARG A 405 -38.21 25.98 16.39
N ASN A 406 -37.38 25.74 17.41
CA ASN A 406 -36.68 26.81 18.14
C ASN A 406 -35.37 27.28 17.43
N LYS A 407 -35.05 26.74 16.26
CA LYS A 407 -33.86 27.07 15.47
C LYS A 407 -34.27 27.38 14.03
N GLU A 408 -34.75 28.62 13.82
CA GLU A 408 -35.38 29.05 12.57
C GLU A 408 -34.53 28.73 11.32
N SER A 409 -33.22 29.08 11.32
CA SER A 409 -32.31 28.78 10.20
C SER A 409 -32.15 27.30 9.92
N VAL A 410 -32.25 26.43 10.93
CA VAL A 410 -32.16 24.98 10.77
C VAL A 410 -33.44 24.41 10.18
N VAL A 411 -34.60 24.98 10.57
CA VAL A 411 -35.92 24.63 9.99
C VAL A 411 -35.96 25.00 8.51
N GLU A 412 -35.51 26.21 8.14
CA GLU A 412 -35.41 26.64 6.74
C GLU A 412 -34.54 25.69 5.91
N ASN A 413 -33.39 25.27 6.44
CA ASN A 413 -32.50 24.29 5.77
C ASN A 413 -33.17 22.92 5.62
N LEU A 414 -33.96 22.48 6.59
CA LEU A 414 -34.76 21.25 6.51
C LEU A 414 -35.84 21.35 5.46
N ASP A 415 -36.61 22.46 5.47
CA ASP A 415 -37.69 22.74 4.52
C ASP A 415 -37.14 22.78 3.09
N LYS A 416 -35.97 23.41 2.89
CA LYS A 416 -35.27 23.43 1.61
C LYS A 416 -34.87 22.01 1.16
N LEU A 417 -34.27 21.20 2.04
CA LEU A 417 -33.94 19.79 1.74
C LEU A 417 -35.18 19.04 1.24
N MET A 418 -36.33 19.19 1.91
CA MET A 418 -37.55 18.49 1.52
C MET A 418 -38.13 19.00 0.21
N ALA A 419 -37.97 20.29 -0.09
CA ALA A 419 -38.34 20.87 -1.39
C ALA A 419 -37.46 20.30 -2.50
N ASP A 420 -36.13 20.24 -2.29
CA ASP A 420 -35.19 19.66 -3.22
C ASP A 420 -35.48 18.18 -3.50
N VAL A 421 -35.76 17.39 -2.47
CA VAL A 421 -36.19 15.98 -2.58
C VAL A 421 -37.47 15.83 -3.41
N LYS A 422 -38.47 16.68 -3.18
CA LYS A 422 -39.72 16.69 -3.97
C LYS A 422 -39.45 17.03 -5.44
N MET A 423 -38.50 17.92 -5.71
CA MET A 423 -38.10 18.28 -7.07
C MET A 423 -37.37 17.11 -7.76
N LEU A 424 -36.38 16.51 -7.08
CA LEU A 424 -35.64 15.34 -7.56
C LEU A 424 -36.55 14.19 -8.01
N ARG A 425 -37.65 13.96 -7.30
CA ARG A 425 -38.65 12.94 -7.63
C ARG A 425 -39.29 13.11 -9.02
N LYS A 426 -39.33 14.35 -9.52
CA LYS A 426 -39.95 14.69 -10.83
C LYS A 426 -38.93 14.64 -11.98
N LEU A 427 -37.64 14.59 -11.66
CA LEU A 427 -36.60 14.66 -12.66
C LEU A 427 -36.22 13.26 -13.20
N ARG A 428 -35.81 13.21 -14.45
CA ARG A 428 -35.13 12.00 -15.02
C ARG A 428 -33.72 11.87 -14.42
N PRO A 429 -33.12 10.67 -14.45
CA PRO A 429 -31.81 10.44 -13.81
C PRO A 429 -30.74 11.45 -14.19
N TYR A 430 -30.56 11.76 -15.46
CA TYR A 430 -29.51 12.69 -15.91
C TYR A 430 -29.75 14.14 -15.43
N PRO A 431 -30.92 14.76 -15.60
CA PRO A 431 -31.24 16.03 -14.97
C PRO A 431 -31.13 16.03 -13.46
N ALA A 432 -31.47 14.92 -12.78
CA ALA A 432 -31.36 14.79 -11.33
C ALA A 432 -29.88 14.82 -10.83
N LEU A 433 -28.93 14.36 -11.65
CA LEU A 433 -27.50 14.43 -11.32
C LEU A 433 -26.93 15.85 -11.45
N ASN A 434 -27.56 16.70 -12.26
CA ASN A 434 -27.12 18.08 -12.49
C ASN A 434 -27.88 19.11 -11.63
N PHE A 435 -28.88 18.66 -10.87
CA PHE A 435 -29.66 19.47 -9.94
C PHE A 435 -28.95 19.59 -8.59
#